data_acb3b8fef232050c41481b8cabb0efe7
#
_entry.id   acb3b8fef232050c41481b8cabb0efe7
#
_cell.length_a   1.000
_cell.length_b   1.000
_cell.length_c   1.000
_cell.angle_alpha   90.00
_cell.angle_beta   90.00
_cell.angle_gamma   90.00
#
_symmetry.space_group_name_H-M   'P 1'
#
loop_
_entity.id
_entity.type
_entity.pdbx_description
1 polymer ?
#
loop_
_entity_poly.entity_id
_entity_poly.type
_entity_poly.pdbx_seq_one_letter_code
_entity_poly.pdbx_strand_id
1 'polypeptide(L)'
;MEATETGESEGPWEQRVAEEGGAVRDDAGMLDLPGFSRFHVKGEGASAGLRTLVSGAITKPGRIGLLYFADAKGRTVTEMSIIRFDEDDFMLITAASAEWHDKGWLERHMPKDAGFTLTDRTEELGTLIVAGPKSREKLAGLTDADLSQG
;
A
#
# COMPACT_ATOMS: atom_id res chain seq x y z
N MET A 1 -5.56 0.18 -20.81
CA MET A 1 -6.11 0.27 -22.21
C MET A 1 -6.23 -1.15 -22.70
N GLU A 2 -7.40 -1.75 -22.53
CA GLU A 2 -7.69 -3.04 -23.15
C GLU A 2 -8.04 -2.77 -24.61
N ALA A 3 -7.21 -3.23 -25.51
CA ALA A 3 -7.64 -3.46 -26.88
C ALA A 3 -8.64 -4.63 -26.81
N THR A 4 -9.90 -4.37 -27.12
CA THR A 4 -10.86 -5.44 -27.29
C THR A 4 -10.36 -6.36 -28.39
N GLU A 5 -10.51 -7.69 -28.23
CA GLU A 5 -10.07 -8.70 -29.21
C GLU A 5 -10.65 -8.49 -30.62
N THR A 6 -11.63 -7.62 -30.78
CA THR A 6 -12.29 -7.28 -32.05
C THR A 6 -11.61 -6.12 -32.80
N GLY A 7 -10.61 -5.46 -32.25
CA GLY A 7 -9.92 -4.32 -32.88
C GLY A 7 -10.80 -3.07 -33.07
N GLU A 8 -12.03 -3.09 -32.60
CA GLU A 8 -12.88 -1.91 -32.56
C GLU A 8 -12.53 -1.08 -31.32
N SER A 9 -11.85 0.03 -31.50
CA SER A 9 -11.66 1.01 -30.42
C SER A 9 -13.02 1.62 -30.11
N GLU A 10 -13.49 1.48 -28.90
CA GLU A 10 -14.72 2.16 -28.43
C GLU A 10 -14.49 3.68 -28.31
N GLY A 11 -14.11 4.33 -29.38
CA GLY A 11 -13.82 5.77 -29.46
C GLY A 11 -12.35 6.13 -29.16
N PRO A 12 -11.98 7.40 -29.35
CA PRO A 12 -10.63 7.89 -29.06
C PRO A 12 -10.31 7.69 -27.58
N TRP A 13 -9.15 7.11 -27.27
CA TRP A 13 -8.72 6.85 -25.90
C TRP A 13 -8.63 8.15 -25.06
N GLU A 14 -8.31 9.28 -25.71
CA GLU A 14 -8.25 10.60 -25.09
C GLU A 14 -9.60 11.02 -24.50
N GLN A 15 -10.70 10.71 -25.19
CA GLN A 15 -12.05 11.02 -24.69
C GLN A 15 -12.35 10.21 -23.43
N ARG A 16 -12.05 8.92 -23.42
CA ARG A 16 -12.22 8.07 -22.23
C ARG A 16 -11.40 8.55 -21.04
N VAL A 17 -10.13 8.87 -21.26
CA VAL A 17 -9.27 9.43 -20.22
C VAL A 17 -9.84 10.73 -19.65
N ALA A 18 -10.39 11.61 -20.54
CA ALA A 18 -11.03 12.84 -20.10
C ALA A 18 -12.31 12.59 -19.30
N GLU A 19 -13.14 11.63 -19.70
CA GLU A 19 -14.38 11.23 -19.01
C GLU A 19 -14.06 10.61 -17.62
N GLU A 20 -13.11 9.70 -17.56
CA GLU A 20 -12.64 9.08 -16.31
C GLU A 20 -12.03 10.11 -15.35
N GLY A 21 -11.17 10.99 -15.89
CA GLY A 21 -10.59 12.09 -15.12
C GLY A 21 -11.64 13.08 -14.60
N GLY A 22 -12.68 13.35 -15.40
CA GLY A 22 -13.85 14.14 -14.99
C GLY A 22 -14.62 13.45 -13.86
N ALA A 23 -14.89 12.16 -13.99
CA ALA A 23 -15.59 11.38 -12.97
C ALA A 23 -14.86 11.38 -11.63
N VAL A 24 -13.53 11.23 -11.63
CA VAL A 24 -12.72 11.32 -10.39
C VAL A 24 -12.76 12.71 -9.77
N ARG A 25 -12.83 13.79 -10.57
CA ARG A 25 -12.88 15.17 -10.04
C ARG A 25 -14.24 15.55 -9.49
N ASP A 26 -15.31 15.11 -10.13
CA ASP A 26 -16.65 15.62 -9.87
C ASP A 26 -17.51 14.64 -9.07
N ASP A 27 -17.12 13.37 -9.07
CA ASP A 27 -17.85 12.29 -8.40
C ASP A 27 -16.92 11.35 -7.63
N ALA A 28 -16.66 10.16 -8.15
CA ALA A 28 -15.71 9.19 -7.63
C ALA A 28 -15.21 8.27 -8.75
N GLY A 29 -13.97 7.83 -8.63
CA GLY A 29 -13.38 6.79 -9.46
C GLY A 29 -12.71 5.72 -8.61
N MET A 30 -12.57 4.52 -9.18
CA MET A 30 -11.88 3.40 -8.56
C MET A 30 -10.81 2.86 -9.49
N LEU A 31 -9.63 2.58 -8.93
CA LEU A 31 -8.51 1.98 -9.65
C LEU A 31 -8.04 0.73 -8.88
N ASP A 32 -7.98 -0.39 -9.56
CA ASP A 32 -7.31 -1.58 -9.07
C ASP A 32 -5.79 -1.43 -9.22
N LEU A 33 -5.06 -1.65 -8.13
CA LEU A 33 -3.60 -1.62 -8.08
C LEU A 33 -3.04 -3.01 -7.75
N PRO A 34 -3.05 -3.96 -8.69
CA PRO A 34 -2.52 -5.29 -8.46
C PRO A 34 -0.98 -5.30 -8.31
N GLY A 35 -0.29 -4.29 -8.84
CA GLY A 35 1.16 -4.20 -8.91
C GLY A 35 1.87 -3.85 -7.59
N PHE A 36 1.30 -4.23 -6.43
CA PHE A 36 1.91 -4.02 -5.12
C PHE A 36 1.96 -5.31 -4.32
N SER A 37 3.08 -5.50 -3.61
CA SER A 37 3.27 -6.59 -2.65
C SER A 37 3.01 -6.11 -1.23
N ARG A 38 2.54 -7.01 -0.36
CA ARG A 38 2.05 -6.69 0.98
C ARG A 38 2.65 -7.63 2.00
N PHE A 39 3.39 -7.06 2.96
CA PHE A 39 4.04 -7.81 4.02
C PHE A 39 3.47 -7.38 5.37
N HIS A 40 2.88 -8.31 6.09
CA HIS A 40 2.34 -8.09 7.42
C HIS A 40 3.40 -8.36 8.47
N VAL A 41 3.70 -7.37 9.29
CA VAL A 41 4.64 -7.45 10.42
C VAL A 41 3.84 -7.27 11.70
N LYS A 42 3.76 -8.33 12.52
CA LYS A 42 2.90 -8.33 13.70
C LYS A 42 3.49 -9.10 14.87
N GLY A 43 3.35 -8.57 16.07
CA GLY A 43 3.73 -9.17 17.32
C GLY A 43 4.64 -8.27 18.14
N GLU A 44 4.82 -8.66 19.42
CA GLU A 44 5.62 -7.89 20.38
C GLU A 44 7.02 -7.60 19.84
N GLY A 45 7.41 -6.33 19.84
CA GLY A 45 8.71 -5.88 19.34
C GLY A 45 8.75 -5.55 17.84
N ALA A 46 7.64 -5.68 17.10
CA ALA A 46 7.59 -5.33 15.67
C ALA A 46 7.98 -3.86 15.43
N SER A 47 7.48 -2.94 16.25
CA SER A 47 7.83 -1.52 16.19
C SER A 47 9.31 -1.28 16.43
N ALA A 48 9.89 -1.96 17.43
CA ALA A 48 11.31 -1.86 17.73
C ALA A 48 12.17 -2.43 16.60
N GLY A 49 11.78 -3.59 16.06
CA GLY A 49 12.44 -4.22 14.90
C GLY A 49 12.46 -3.32 13.67
N LEU A 50 11.31 -2.78 13.29
CA LEU A 50 11.21 -1.87 12.14
C LEU A 50 12.04 -0.59 12.33
N ARG A 51 12.10 -0.03 13.55
CA ARG A 51 12.92 1.16 13.85
C ARG A 51 14.41 0.97 13.58
N THR A 52 14.92 -0.24 13.62
CA THR A 52 16.32 -0.51 13.31
C THR A 52 16.63 -0.46 11.81
N LEU A 53 15.61 -0.50 10.97
CA LEU A 53 15.72 -0.64 9.52
C LEU A 53 15.34 0.62 8.76
N VAL A 54 14.57 1.53 9.38
CA VAL A 54 14.02 2.69 8.70
C VAL A 54 14.76 3.97 9.05
N SER A 55 14.84 4.87 8.07
CA SER A 55 15.29 6.24 8.26
C SER A 55 14.09 7.11 8.57
N GLY A 56 14.07 7.73 9.75
CA GLY A 56 12.98 8.58 10.21
C GLY A 56 12.05 7.94 11.23
N ALA A 57 10.98 8.63 11.56
CA ALA A 57 10.03 8.19 12.57
C ALA A 57 8.94 7.31 11.95
N ILE A 58 8.66 6.18 12.57
CA ILE A 58 7.50 5.35 12.20
C ILE A 58 6.22 6.12 12.53
N THR A 59 5.25 6.05 11.62
CA THR A 59 3.94 6.69 11.78
C THR A 59 3.21 6.20 13.04
N LYS A 60 2.28 7.02 13.54
CA LYS A 60 1.46 6.67 14.72
C LYS A 60 0.43 5.58 14.37
N PRO A 61 -0.07 4.82 15.36
CA PRO A 61 -1.20 3.91 15.15
C PRO A 61 -2.38 4.62 14.46
N GLY A 62 -3.05 3.90 13.56
CA GLY A 62 -4.14 4.42 12.73
C GLY A 62 -3.71 5.33 11.59
N ARG A 63 -2.40 5.40 11.26
CA ARG A 63 -1.88 6.26 10.20
C ARG A 63 -1.10 5.47 9.15
N ILE A 64 -1.04 6.06 7.96
CA ILE A 64 -0.21 5.60 6.84
C ILE A 64 0.93 6.60 6.67
N GLY A 65 2.11 6.10 6.30
CA GLY A 65 3.26 6.92 5.95
C GLY A 65 4.12 6.23 4.91
N LEU A 66 5.05 6.97 4.33
CA LEU A 66 6.11 6.45 3.48
C LEU A 66 7.40 6.42 4.29
N LEU A 67 8.09 5.28 4.31
CA LEU A 67 9.36 5.11 4.99
C LEU A 67 10.44 4.62 4.05
N TYR A 68 11.64 5.14 4.27
CA TYR A 68 12.85 4.70 3.59
C TYR A 68 13.58 3.69 4.47
N PHE A 69 13.86 2.53 3.92
CA PHE A 69 14.68 1.49 4.55
C PHE A 69 16.12 1.71 4.15
N ALA A 70 17.03 1.68 5.12
CA ALA A 70 18.42 2.02 4.92
C ALA A 70 19.37 0.91 5.38
N ASP A 71 20.49 0.77 4.68
CA ASP A 71 21.58 -0.10 5.10
C ASP A 71 22.42 0.51 6.24
N ALA A 72 23.37 -0.27 6.77
CA ALA A 72 24.25 0.16 7.86
C ALA A 72 25.14 1.38 7.50
N LYS A 73 25.19 1.77 6.23
CA LYS A 73 25.92 2.97 5.76
C LYS A 73 24.96 4.16 5.56
N GLY A 74 23.68 4.01 5.88
CA GLY A 74 22.66 5.03 5.70
C GLY A 74 22.20 5.22 4.26
N ARG A 75 22.49 4.28 3.35
CA ARG A 75 22.03 4.35 1.97
C ARG A 75 20.63 3.74 1.89
N THR A 76 19.73 4.42 1.19
CA THR A 76 18.38 3.89 0.92
C THR A 76 18.48 2.60 0.11
N VAL A 77 17.87 1.55 0.62
CA VAL A 77 17.75 0.23 -0.02
C VAL A 77 16.44 0.14 -0.77
N THR A 78 15.37 0.55 -0.12
CA THR A 78 14.00 0.57 -0.67
C THR A 78 13.15 1.59 0.07
N GLU A 79 11.99 1.91 -0.52
CA GLU A 79 10.93 2.66 0.16
C GLU A 79 9.65 1.83 0.18
N MET A 80 8.90 1.90 1.26
CA MET A 80 7.61 1.22 1.39
C MET A 80 6.59 2.13 2.04
N SER A 81 5.34 2.04 1.57
CA SER A 81 4.23 2.58 2.35
C SER A 81 4.02 1.70 3.57
N ILE A 82 3.83 2.30 4.73
CA ILE A 82 3.57 1.61 5.98
C ILE A 82 2.22 2.02 6.52
N ILE A 83 1.35 1.04 6.73
CA ILE A 83 0.11 1.20 7.48
C ILE A 83 0.39 0.69 8.88
N ARG A 84 0.18 1.52 9.89
CA ARG A 84 0.27 1.08 11.28
C ARG A 84 -1.12 0.92 11.84
N PHE A 85 -1.54 -0.32 12.05
CA PHE A 85 -2.86 -0.63 12.61
C PHE A 85 -2.88 -0.44 14.13
N ASP A 86 -1.80 -0.86 14.82
CA ASP A 86 -1.65 -0.75 16.27
C ASP A 86 -0.17 -0.58 16.63
N GLU A 87 0.17 -0.61 17.93
CA GLU A 87 1.55 -0.41 18.43
C GLU A 87 2.57 -1.34 17.75
N ASP A 88 2.23 -2.61 17.60
CA ASP A 88 3.07 -3.66 17.02
C ASP A 88 2.37 -4.43 15.89
N ASP A 89 1.56 -3.73 15.08
CA ASP A 89 0.81 -4.29 13.96
C ASP A 89 0.93 -3.39 12.73
N PHE A 90 1.60 -3.89 11.67
CA PHE A 90 1.98 -3.11 10.50
C PHE A 90 1.74 -3.86 9.19
N MET A 91 1.29 -3.14 8.16
CA MET A 91 1.36 -3.59 6.78
C MET A 91 2.38 -2.75 6.03
N LEU A 92 3.35 -3.41 5.41
CA LEU A 92 4.31 -2.81 4.49
C LEU A 92 3.84 -3.06 3.07
N ILE A 93 3.82 -2.03 2.24
CA ILE A 93 3.38 -2.12 0.85
C ILE A 93 4.50 -1.60 -0.02
N THR A 94 4.95 -2.43 -0.95
CA THR A 94 6.01 -2.12 -1.91
C THR A 94 5.61 -2.48 -3.34
N ALA A 95 6.34 -1.99 -4.33
CA ALA A 95 6.10 -2.33 -5.73
C ALA A 95 6.31 -3.83 -5.98
N ALA A 96 5.44 -4.48 -6.74
CA ALA A 96 5.56 -5.91 -7.07
C ALA A 96 6.89 -6.25 -7.75
N SER A 97 7.45 -5.34 -8.54
CA SER A 97 8.77 -5.51 -9.16
C SER A 97 9.93 -5.62 -8.14
N ALA A 98 9.73 -5.13 -6.93
CA ALA A 98 10.69 -5.17 -5.83
C ALA A 98 10.40 -6.29 -4.81
N GLU A 99 9.32 -7.05 -4.96
CA GLU A 99 8.83 -8.05 -3.99
C GLU A 99 9.92 -8.95 -3.43
N TRP A 100 10.62 -9.68 -4.31
CA TRP A 100 11.67 -10.63 -3.90
C TRP A 100 12.86 -9.96 -3.23
N HIS A 101 13.25 -8.80 -3.73
CA HIS A 101 14.33 -8.00 -3.16
C HIS A 101 13.96 -7.55 -1.74
N ASP A 102 12.79 -6.95 -1.60
CA ASP A 102 12.36 -6.32 -0.36
C ASP A 102 12.03 -7.35 0.72
N LYS A 103 11.32 -8.44 0.35
CA LYS A 103 11.07 -9.57 1.25
C LYS A 103 12.36 -10.17 1.76
N GLY A 104 13.28 -10.52 0.84
CA GLY A 104 14.56 -11.11 1.21
C GLY A 104 15.44 -10.17 2.02
N TRP A 105 15.32 -8.85 1.83
CA TRP A 105 16.02 -7.87 2.64
C TRP A 105 15.45 -7.80 4.05
N LEU A 106 14.14 -7.72 4.20
CA LEU A 106 13.45 -7.75 5.49
C LEU A 106 13.77 -9.03 6.27
N GLU A 107 13.66 -10.20 5.66
CA GLU A 107 13.96 -11.49 6.28
C GLU A 107 15.41 -11.60 6.80
N ARG A 108 16.36 -10.94 6.13
CA ARG A 108 17.78 -10.94 6.54
C ARG A 108 18.10 -9.97 7.65
N HIS A 109 17.41 -8.83 7.72
CA HIS A 109 17.79 -7.72 8.58
C HIS A 109 16.85 -7.48 9.75
N MET A 110 15.61 -7.98 9.68
CA MET A 110 14.73 -7.96 10.85
C MET A 110 15.30 -8.86 11.96
N PRO A 111 15.24 -8.42 13.24
CA PRO A 111 15.67 -9.24 14.35
C PRO A 111 14.97 -10.58 14.36
N LYS A 112 15.74 -11.66 14.45
CA LYS A 112 15.22 -13.02 14.63
C LYS A 112 14.90 -13.22 16.10
N ASP A 113 13.88 -14.00 16.39
CA ASP A 113 13.45 -14.31 17.76
C ASP A 113 12.91 -13.09 18.57
N ALA A 114 12.43 -12.07 17.89
CA ALA A 114 11.96 -10.83 18.48
C ALA A 114 10.45 -10.81 18.82
N GLY A 115 9.80 -11.97 18.86
CA GLY A 115 8.38 -12.08 19.27
C GLY A 115 7.36 -11.65 18.20
N PHE A 116 7.79 -11.24 17.02
CA PHE A 116 6.92 -10.86 15.90
C PHE A 116 7.11 -11.77 14.67
N THR A 117 6.15 -11.73 13.76
CA THR A 117 6.18 -12.45 12.48
C THR A 117 6.20 -11.50 11.31
N LEU A 118 6.86 -11.90 10.23
CA LEU A 118 6.77 -11.31 8.89
C LEU A 118 6.02 -12.29 8.00
N THR A 119 4.84 -11.92 7.54
CA THR A 119 3.98 -12.77 6.71
C THR A 119 3.71 -12.09 5.37
N ASP A 120 3.95 -12.80 4.28
CA ASP A 120 3.57 -12.36 2.95
C ASP A 120 2.07 -12.53 2.77
N ARG A 121 1.38 -11.43 2.44
CA ARG A 121 -0.07 -11.37 2.23
C ARG A 121 -0.41 -10.91 0.81
N THR A 122 0.55 -10.93 -0.09
CA THR A 122 0.41 -10.39 -1.45
C THR A 122 -0.73 -11.06 -2.21
N GLU A 123 -0.81 -12.38 -2.16
CA GLU A 123 -1.85 -13.16 -2.85
C GLU A 123 -3.21 -13.17 -2.13
N GLU A 124 -3.27 -12.70 -0.89
CA GLU A 124 -4.48 -12.74 -0.08
C GLU A 124 -5.26 -11.41 -0.07
N LEU A 125 -4.58 -10.31 -0.38
CA LEU A 125 -5.12 -8.96 -0.27
C LEU A 125 -5.04 -8.22 -1.60
N GLY A 126 -6.13 -7.57 -2.00
CA GLY A 126 -6.14 -6.59 -3.10
C GLY A 126 -5.88 -5.17 -2.60
N THR A 127 -5.49 -4.29 -3.51
CA THR A 127 -5.41 -2.84 -3.24
C THR A 127 -6.25 -2.10 -4.25
N LEU A 128 -7.26 -1.38 -3.75
CA LEU A 128 -8.09 -0.50 -4.55
C LEU A 128 -7.86 0.94 -4.11
N ILE A 129 -7.64 1.84 -5.06
CA ILE A 129 -7.74 3.28 -4.82
C ILE A 129 -9.15 3.72 -5.15
N VAL A 130 -9.79 4.39 -4.20
CA VAL A 130 -11.07 5.08 -4.42
C VAL A 130 -10.86 6.55 -4.15
N ALA A 131 -11.06 7.38 -5.17
CA ALA A 131 -10.79 8.80 -5.11
C ALA A 131 -11.95 9.62 -5.69
N GLY A 132 -12.05 10.86 -5.25
CA GLY A 132 -13.07 11.81 -5.70
C GLY A 132 -13.92 12.35 -4.56
N PRO A 133 -14.63 13.49 -4.75
CA PRO A 133 -15.36 14.18 -3.69
C PRO A 133 -16.47 13.33 -3.04
N LYS A 134 -17.07 12.39 -3.78
CA LYS A 134 -18.14 11.51 -3.28
C LYS A 134 -17.66 10.10 -2.91
N SER A 135 -16.36 9.84 -2.91
CA SER A 135 -15.81 8.51 -2.61
C SER A 135 -16.22 7.99 -1.22
N ARG A 136 -16.19 8.86 -0.20
CA ARG A 136 -16.63 8.49 1.18
C ARG A 136 -18.11 8.12 1.25
N GLU A 137 -18.97 8.92 0.61
CA GLU A 137 -20.41 8.66 0.54
C GLU A 137 -20.70 7.30 -0.10
N LYS A 138 -20.04 7.01 -1.21
CA LYS A 138 -20.20 5.73 -1.92
C LYS A 138 -19.68 4.54 -1.11
N LEU A 139 -18.53 4.71 -0.44
CA LEU A 139 -17.97 3.66 0.40
C LEU A 139 -18.77 3.43 1.69
N ALA A 140 -19.42 4.44 2.25
CA ALA A 140 -20.21 4.32 3.49
C ALA A 140 -21.35 3.29 3.39
N GLY A 141 -21.84 3.01 2.18
CA GLY A 141 -22.83 1.94 1.94
C GLY A 141 -22.24 0.53 1.86
N LEU A 142 -20.91 0.39 1.87
CA LEU A 142 -20.20 -0.87 1.66
C LEU A 142 -19.38 -1.33 2.86
N THR A 143 -19.24 -0.51 3.89
CA THR A 143 -18.42 -0.80 5.07
C THR A 143 -18.98 -0.13 6.31
N ASP A 144 -18.78 -0.77 7.47
CA ASP A 144 -19.07 -0.20 8.78
C ASP A 144 -17.87 0.60 9.36
N ALA A 145 -16.77 0.71 8.62
CA ALA A 145 -15.61 1.47 9.05
C ALA A 145 -15.94 2.97 9.13
N ASP A 146 -15.36 3.65 10.14
CA ASP A 146 -15.46 5.11 10.24
C ASP A 146 -14.61 5.77 9.14
N LEU A 147 -15.26 6.37 8.16
CA LEU A 147 -14.66 7.09 7.05
C LEU A 147 -14.57 8.61 7.29
N SER A 148 -14.92 9.11 8.47
CA SER A 148 -14.97 10.56 8.77
C SER A 148 -13.58 11.19 8.91
N GLN A 149 -12.57 10.40 9.24
CA GLN A 149 -11.20 10.85 9.47
C GLN A 149 -10.35 10.62 8.20
N GLY A 150 -9.73 11.67 7.72
CA GLY A 150 -8.72 11.64 6.67
C GLY A 150 -7.37 12.15 7.16
#